data_af74bf5efb50c82a5a4c7a28de312c73
#
_entry.id   af74bf5efb50c82a5a4c7a28de312c73
#
_cell.length_a   1.000
_cell.length_b   1.000
_cell.length_c   1.000
_cell.angle_alpha   90.00
_cell.angle_beta   90.00
_cell.angle_gamma   90.00
#
_symmetry.space_group_name_H-M   'P 1'
#
loop_
_entity.id
_entity.type
_entity.pdbx_description
1 polymer ?
#
loop_
_entity_poly.entity_id
_entity_poly.type
_entity_poly.pdbx_seq_one_letter_code
_entity_poly.pdbx_strand_id
1 'polypeptide(L)'
;MARDRIFLLSAFLSPVIAGIVFMVSAGAPASFVLANAAAFFGVAIAFWRVPQISPQSSLLVVTALLPVLLACTFAGPAIDDVHRWVALGPLKLHVAMLLLPFLAVQMFRHDKGIISVGVTLAALIIAFQPDRASAAALFLASLCWLCFMRDGWSLATTFVSAAALLRTMLNADTLPRVRFVENVISDAAFIHPSIVVLLIATMLLAIGVPLYAGLRSGLAKAAPSIAWAACLTGYFLASLAGPYPTPLMGYGVSPILGFGLPLAMMRQESDKPGWETH
;
A
#
# COMPACT_ATOMS: atom_id res chain seq x y z
N MET A 1 22.48 5.83 -10.84
CA MET A 1 22.23 5.76 -9.38
C MET A 1 21.42 6.95 -8.84
N ALA A 2 21.93 8.19 -8.71
CA ALA A 2 21.13 9.31 -8.17
C ALA A 2 19.91 9.66 -9.03
N ARG A 3 20.06 9.63 -10.36
CA ARG A 3 18.96 9.94 -11.31
C ARG A 3 17.81 8.96 -11.21
N ASP A 4 18.08 7.67 -11.06
CA ASP A 4 17.05 6.64 -10.96
C ASP A 4 16.28 6.75 -9.63
N ARG A 5 16.98 7.15 -8.56
CA ARG A 5 16.37 7.44 -7.26
C ARG A 5 15.38 8.59 -7.32
N ILE A 6 15.80 9.70 -7.94
CA ILE A 6 14.93 10.88 -8.12
C ILE A 6 13.71 10.49 -8.94
N PHE A 7 13.90 9.71 -10.01
CA PHE A 7 12.81 9.29 -10.88
C PHE A 7 11.79 8.42 -10.16
N LEU A 8 12.23 7.41 -9.41
CA LEU A 8 11.35 6.55 -8.60
C LEU A 8 10.59 7.35 -7.53
N LEU A 9 11.29 8.21 -6.80
CA LEU A 9 10.68 9.04 -5.77
C LEU A 9 9.67 10.01 -6.37
N SER A 10 10.01 10.69 -7.46
CA SER A 10 9.12 11.63 -8.13
C SER A 10 7.86 10.94 -8.66
N ALA A 11 7.99 9.75 -9.26
CA ALA A 11 6.85 8.98 -9.72
C ALA A 11 5.94 8.56 -8.56
N PHE A 12 6.51 8.09 -7.44
CA PHE A 12 5.75 7.71 -6.25
C PHE A 12 5.04 8.91 -5.61
N LEU A 13 5.71 10.06 -5.54
CA LEU A 13 5.17 11.25 -4.87
C LEU A 13 4.20 12.04 -5.76
N SER A 14 4.19 11.79 -7.08
CA SER A 14 3.32 12.53 -8.00
C SER A 14 1.82 12.40 -7.69
N PRO A 15 1.23 11.23 -7.34
CA PRO A 15 -0.18 11.16 -6.95
C PRO A 15 -0.47 11.85 -5.62
N VAL A 16 0.50 11.92 -4.71
CA VAL A 16 0.34 12.66 -3.44
C VAL A 16 0.21 14.16 -3.74
N ILE A 17 1.04 14.69 -4.64
CA ILE A 17 0.97 16.08 -5.09
C ILE A 17 -0.36 16.34 -5.80
N ALA A 18 -0.77 15.46 -6.72
CA ALA A 18 -2.04 15.57 -7.42
C ALA A 18 -3.24 15.53 -6.45
N GLY A 19 -3.18 14.67 -5.42
CA GLY A 19 -4.17 14.61 -4.36
C GLY A 19 -4.22 15.89 -3.51
N ILE A 20 -3.07 16.50 -3.21
CA ILE A 20 -3.01 17.79 -2.53
C ILE A 20 -3.67 18.88 -3.41
N VAL A 21 -3.38 18.93 -4.71
CA VAL A 21 -4.02 19.85 -5.66
C VAL A 21 -5.53 19.66 -5.64
N PHE A 22 -6.00 18.41 -5.71
CA PHE A 22 -7.43 18.09 -5.61
C PHE A 22 -8.02 18.59 -4.28
N MET A 23 -7.41 18.26 -3.14
CA MET A 23 -7.90 18.65 -1.81
C MET A 23 -8.00 20.18 -1.66
N VAL A 24 -7.00 20.94 -2.12
CA VAL A 24 -7.00 22.41 -2.09
C VAL A 24 -8.11 22.94 -3.00
N SER A 25 -8.24 22.43 -4.22
CA SER A 25 -9.28 22.84 -5.18
C SER A 25 -10.69 22.53 -4.69
N ALA A 26 -10.85 21.47 -3.90
CA ALA A 26 -12.13 21.01 -3.34
C ALA A 26 -12.45 21.64 -1.97
N GLY A 27 -11.59 22.54 -1.45
CA GLY A 27 -11.80 23.23 -0.17
C GLY A 27 -11.62 22.32 1.05
N ALA A 28 -10.68 21.37 1.00
CA ALA A 28 -10.36 20.51 2.15
C ALA A 28 -9.77 21.33 3.32
N PRO A 29 -9.98 20.87 4.58
CA PRO A 29 -9.32 21.46 5.73
C PRO A 29 -7.79 21.48 5.58
N ALA A 30 -7.16 22.58 5.97
CA ALA A 30 -5.70 22.73 5.89
C ALA A 30 -4.94 21.61 6.64
N SER A 31 -5.52 21.09 7.72
CA SER A 31 -4.95 19.97 8.48
C SER A 31 -4.77 18.69 7.63
N PHE A 32 -5.67 18.42 6.67
CA PHE A 32 -5.58 17.27 5.77
C PHE A 32 -4.42 17.43 4.79
N VAL A 33 -4.30 18.63 4.20
CA VAL A 33 -3.20 18.98 3.30
C VAL A 33 -1.86 18.89 4.03
N LEU A 34 -1.78 19.45 5.23
CA LEU A 34 -0.56 19.44 6.06
C LEU A 34 -0.15 18.02 6.47
N ALA A 35 -1.11 17.16 6.84
CA ALA A 35 -0.82 15.78 7.21
C ALA A 35 -0.25 14.98 6.01
N ASN A 36 -0.85 15.10 4.82
CA ASN A 36 -0.32 14.48 3.62
C ASN A 36 1.05 15.05 3.22
N ALA A 37 1.25 16.37 3.33
CA ALA A 37 2.54 16.99 3.09
C ALA A 37 3.62 16.51 4.08
N ALA A 38 3.28 16.38 5.36
CA ALA A 38 4.21 15.83 6.36
C ALA A 38 4.61 14.38 6.05
N ALA A 39 3.65 13.53 5.67
CA ALA A 39 3.92 12.16 5.24
C ALA A 39 4.78 12.12 3.96
N PHE A 40 4.50 12.99 2.98
CA PHE A 40 5.30 13.18 1.78
C PHE A 40 6.76 13.50 2.11
N PHE A 41 7.02 14.50 2.94
CA PHE A 41 8.38 14.86 3.35
C PHE A 41 9.03 13.75 4.19
N GLY A 42 8.27 13.07 5.06
CA GLY A 42 8.76 11.90 5.81
C GLY A 42 9.29 10.80 4.89
N VAL A 43 8.54 10.44 3.85
CA VAL A 43 8.98 9.46 2.83
C VAL A 43 10.19 9.99 2.06
N ALA A 44 10.18 11.26 1.63
CA ALA A 44 11.31 11.86 0.91
C ALA A 44 12.59 11.83 1.75
N ILE A 45 12.52 12.17 3.03
CA ILE A 45 13.65 12.09 3.96
C ILE A 45 14.10 10.63 4.13
N ALA A 46 13.18 9.68 4.34
CA ALA A 46 13.50 8.27 4.45
C ALA A 46 14.23 7.75 3.20
N PHE A 47 13.81 8.19 2.02
CA PHE A 47 14.42 7.82 0.76
C PHE A 47 15.89 8.24 0.65
N TRP A 48 16.30 9.33 1.31
CA TRP A 48 17.65 9.86 1.27
C TRP A 48 18.50 9.54 2.51
N ARG A 49 17.88 9.46 3.69
CA ARG A 49 18.58 9.44 4.97
C ARG A 49 18.56 8.08 5.67
N VAL A 50 17.54 7.25 5.45
CA VAL A 50 17.46 5.97 6.17
C VAL A 50 18.57 5.06 5.66
N PRO A 51 19.49 4.62 6.54
CA PRO A 51 20.49 3.63 6.19
C PRO A 51 19.80 2.33 5.77
N GLN A 52 20.54 1.48 5.07
CA GLN A 52 20.03 0.20 4.58
C GLN A 52 19.29 -0.56 5.70
N ILE A 53 17.97 -0.61 5.58
CA ILE A 53 17.18 -1.46 6.46
C ILE A 53 17.41 -2.90 6.01
N SER A 54 17.98 -3.72 6.91
CA SER A 54 18.23 -5.13 6.59
C SER A 54 16.90 -5.85 6.32
N PRO A 55 16.90 -6.95 5.55
CA PRO A 55 15.70 -7.79 5.42
C PRO A 55 15.10 -8.16 6.78
N GLN A 56 15.93 -8.47 7.76
CA GLN A 56 15.50 -8.78 9.13
C GLN A 56 14.78 -7.61 9.80
N SER A 57 15.27 -6.38 9.65
CA SER A 57 14.60 -5.20 10.23
C SER A 57 13.24 -4.93 9.57
N SER A 58 13.10 -5.24 8.29
CA SER A 58 11.79 -5.11 7.61
C SER A 58 10.81 -6.21 8.01
N LEU A 59 11.29 -7.41 8.34
CA LEU A 59 10.47 -8.46 8.94
C LEU A 59 9.99 -8.04 10.33
N LEU A 60 10.83 -7.37 11.13
CA LEU A 60 10.41 -6.80 12.42
C LEU A 60 9.26 -5.81 12.29
N VAL A 61 9.23 -4.99 11.23
CA VAL A 61 8.09 -4.10 10.96
C VAL A 61 6.81 -4.90 10.73
N VAL A 62 6.88 -5.96 9.92
CA VAL A 62 5.74 -6.85 9.66
C VAL A 62 5.27 -7.53 10.95
N THR A 63 6.20 -8.12 11.71
CA THR A 63 5.87 -8.81 12.97
C THR A 63 5.33 -7.87 14.04
N ALA A 64 5.72 -6.59 14.04
CA ALA A 64 5.16 -5.59 14.93
C ALA A 64 3.78 -5.10 14.50
N LEU A 65 3.55 -4.90 13.19
CA LEU A 65 2.27 -4.39 12.68
C LEU A 65 1.17 -5.45 12.66
N LEU A 66 1.50 -6.74 12.57
CA LEU A 66 0.52 -7.81 12.54
C LEU A 66 -0.30 -7.92 13.84
N PRO A 67 0.31 -7.95 15.04
CA PRO A 67 -0.42 -7.87 16.32
C PRO A 67 -1.22 -6.57 16.48
N VAL A 68 -0.71 -5.45 15.94
CA VAL A 68 -1.46 -4.17 15.96
C VAL A 68 -2.69 -4.27 15.06
N LEU A 69 -2.59 -4.91 13.88
CA LEU A 69 -3.74 -5.16 13.01
C LEU A 69 -4.79 -6.04 13.71
N LEU A 70 -4.35 -7.07 14.43
CA LEU A 70 -5.23 -7.92 15.23
C LEU A 70 -5.86 -7.14 16.38
N ALA A 71 -5.06 -6.39 17.14
CA ALA A 71 -5.53 -5.63 18.29
C ALA A 71 -6.55 -4.55 17.89
N CYS A 72 -6.33 -3.84 16.78
CA CYS A 72 -7.26 -2.80 16.34
C CYS A 72 -8.62 -3.38 15.92
N THR A 73 -8.71 -4.67 15.54
CA THR A 73 -9.98 -5.33 15.23
C THR A 73 -10.92 -5.43 16.44
N PHE A 74 -10.35 -5.46 17.64
CA PHE A 74 -11.12 -5.63 18.88
C PHE A 74 -11.12 -4.39 19.77
N ALA A 75 -10.11 -3.55 19.70
CA ALA A 75 -9.88 -2.45 20.63
C ALA A 75 -9.55 -1.10 19.99
N GLY A 76 -9.56 -1.02 18.66
CA GLY A 76 -9.33 0.23 17.92
C GLY A 76 -10.52 1.19 17.98
N PRO A 77 -10.34 2.45 17.56
CA PRO A 77 -11.45 3.38 17.40
C PRO A 77 -12.45 2.82 16.37
N ALA A 78 -13.72 2.74 16.79
CA ALA A 78 -14.80 2.28 15.94
C ALA A 78 -15.45 3.44 15.18
N ILE A 79 -15.87 3.18 13.96
CA ILE A 79 -16.83 3.97 13.21
C ILE A 79 -17.89 2.97 12.74
N ASP A 80 -19.13 3.13 13.18
CA ASP A 80 -20.25 2.21 12.91
C ASP A 80 -19.85 0.73 13.15
N ASP A 81 -19.28 0.45 14.33
CA ASP A 81 -18.76 -0.85 14.78
C ASP A 81 -17.65 -1.47 13.91
N VAL A 82 -17.08 -0.71 12.98
CA VAL A 82 -15.93 -1.15 12.19
C VAL A 82 -14.63 -0.63 12.79
N HIS A 83 -13.72 -1.56 13.09
CA HIS A 83 -12.44 -1.31 13.73
C HIS A 83 -11.29 -1.60 12.76
N ARG A 84 -10.67 -0.56 12.17
CA ARG A 84 -9.58 -0.69 11.18
C ARG A 84 -8.39 0.24 11.48
N TRP A 85 -8.54 1.09 12.48
CA TRP A 85 -7.62 2.19 12.72
C TRP A 85 -6.98 2.13 14.09
N VAL A 86 -5.79 2.73 14.17
CA VAL A 86 -5.15 3.13 15.42
C VAL A 86 -5.16 4.65 15.49
N ALA A 87 -5.58 5.20 16.62
CA ALA A 87 -5.54 6.64 16.86
C ALA A 87 -4.18 7.06 17.43
N LEU A 88 -3.52 8.00 16.77
CA LEU A 88 -2.35 8.71 17.27
C LEU A 88 -2.69 10.20 17.37
N GLY A 89 -3.25 10.61 18.49
CA GLY A 89 -3.82 11.94 18.67
C GLY A 89 -4.95 12.18 17.64
N PRO A 90 -4.87 13.23 16.82
CA PRO A 90 -5.89 13.53 15.82
C PRO A 90 -5.81 12.63 14.57
N LEU A 91 -4.72 11.88 14.40
CA LEU A 91 -4.50 11.02 13.23
C LEU A 91 -5.09 9.62 13.46
N LYS A 92 -5.89 9.15 12.52
CA LYS A 92 -6.34 7.75 12.45
C LYS A 92 -5.52 7.03 11.40
N LEU A 93 -4.69 6.08 11.83
CA LEU A 93 -3.83 5.29 10.94
C LEU A 93 -4.52 3.98 10.59
N HIS A 94 -4.66 3.72 9.31
CA HIS A 94 -5.20 2.47 8.77
C HIS A 94 -4.09 1.42 8.74
N VAL A 95 -4.14 0.46 9.65
CA VAL A 95 -3.03 -0.48 9.89
C VAL A 95 -2.75 -1.39 8.70
N ALA A 96 -3.80 -1.88 8.01
CA ALA A 96 -3.62 -2.72 6.84
C ALA A 96 -2.90 -1.97 5.70
N MET A 97 -3.21 -0.68 5.47
CA MET A 97 -2.52 0.14 4.46
C MET A 97 -1.05 0.43 4.81
N LEU A 98 -0.67 0.35 6.08
CA LEU A 98 0.73 0.39 6.50
C LEU A 98 1.42 -0.97 6.29
N LEU A 99 0.74 -2.06 6.68
CA LEU A 99 1.32 -3.41 6.73
C LEU A 99 1.45 -4.06 5.34
N LEU A 100 0.39 -4.02 4.53
CA LEU A 100 0.31 -4.86 3.33
C LEU A 100 1.38 -4.55 2.27
N PRO A 101 1.78 -3.29 2.02
CA PRO A 101 2.88 -3.02 1.09
C PRO A 101 4.23 -3.59 1.57
N PHE A 102 4.48 -3.61 2.89
CA PHE A 102 5.64 -4.30 3.46
C PHE A 102 5.55 -5.81 3.24
N LEU A 103 4.41 -6.42 3.57
CA LEU A 103 4.17 -7.85 3.33
C LEU A 103 4.40 -8.24 1.87
N ALA A 104 3.84 -7.47 0.93
CA ALA A 104 3.99 -7.72 -0.50
C ALA A 104 5.45 -7.79 -0.94
N VAL A 105 6.29 -6.87 -0.44
CA VAL A 105 7.74 -6.88 -0.72
C VAL A 105 8.44 -8.07 -0.04
N GLN A 106 8.06 -8.39 1.21
CA GLN A 106 8.69 -9.47 1.97
C GLN A 106 8.37 -10.87 1.46
N MET A 107 7.29 -11.06 0.68
CA MET A 107 6.96 -12.33 0.02
C MET A 107 8.12 -12.90 -0.81
N PHE A 108 9.04 -12.05 -1.28
CA PHE A 108 10.16 -12.43 -2.13
C PHE A 108 11.53 -12.34 -1.44
N ARG A 109 11.56 -12.04 -0.14
CA ARG A 109 12.81 -11.77 0.59
C ARG A 109 13.09 -12.69 1.76
N HIS A 110 12.08 -13.45 2.17
CA HIS A 110 12.15 -14.29 3.36
C HIS A 110 11.71 -15.72 3.08
N ASP A 111 11.89 -16.57 4.10
CA ASP A 111 11.41 -17.94 4.08
C ASP A 111 9.91 -17.99 3.78
N LYS A 112 9.55 -18.87 2.86
CA LYS A 112 8.19 -18.96 2.32
C LYS A 112 7.18 -19.38 3.38
N GLY A 113 7.56 -20.24 4.32
CA GLY A 113 6.70 -20.70 5.41
C GLY A 113 6.35 -19.54 6.36
N ILE A 114 7.37 -18.78 6.80
CA ILE A 114 7.19 -17.63 7.69
C ILE A 114 6.28 -16.59 7.05
N ILE A 115 6.54 -16.24 5.81
CA ILE A 115 5.75 -15.23 5.07
C ILE A 115 4.33 -15.73 4.81
N SER A 116 4.16 -17.01 4.44
CA SER A 116 2.83 -17.61 4.23
C SER A 116 1.97 -17.52 5.49
N VAL A 117 2.54 -17.79 6.66
CA VAL A 117 1.84 -17.61 7.95
C VAL A 117 1.44 -16.15 8.15
N GLY A 118 2.37 -15.21 7.94
CA GLY A 118 2.10 -13.77 8.10
C GLY A 118 0.98 -13.27 7.18
N VAL A 119 1.02 -13.66 5.90
CA VAL A 119 -0.01 -13.28 4.90
C VAL A 119 -1.36 -13.93 5.22
N THR A 120 -1.36 -15.21 5.63
CA THR A 120 -2.57 -15.92 6.02
C THR A 120 -3.23 -15.28 7.24
N LEU A 121 -2.46 -14.92 8.27
CA LEU A 121 -2.96 -14.21 9.43
C LEU A 121 -3.53 -12.83 9.04
N ALA A 122 -2.82 -12.06 8.21
CA ALA A 122 -3.34 -10.79 7.72
C ALA A 122 -4.66 -10.96 6.95
N ALA A 123 -4.75 -11.96 6.07
CA ALA A 123 -5.96 -12.26 5.31
C ALA A 123 -7.15 -12.61 6.20
N LEU A 124 -6.93 -13.44 7.21
CA LEU A 124 -7.97 -13.82 8.18
C LEU A 124 -8.45 -12.60 8.97
N ILE A 125 -7.54 -11.77 9.49
CA ILE A 125 -7.89 -10.57 10.25
C ILE A 125 -8.69 -9.61 9.37
N ILE A 126 -8.26 -9.35 8.13
CA ILE A 126 -8.95 -8.49 7.17
C ILE A 126 -10.36 -9.02 6.84
N ALA A 127 -10.53 -10.34 6.75
CA ALA A 127 -11.84 -10.94 6.52
C ALA A 127 -12.83 -10.67 7.67
N PHE A 128 -12.35 -10.53 8.91
CA PHE A 128 -13.17 -10.14 10.06
C PHE A 128 -13.43 -8.63 10.13
N GLN A 129 -12.55 -7.80 9.55
CA GLN A 129 -12.70 -6.34 9.53
C GLN A 129 -13.61 -5.81 8.41
N PRO A 130 -14.32 -6.58 7.63
CA PRO A 130 -14.90 -6.43 6.30
C PRO A 130 -14.20 -5.38 5.41
N ASP A 131 -12.86 -5.40 5.37
CA ASP A 131 -12.04 -4.46 4.60
C ASP A 131 -11.74 -4.98 3.19
N ARG A 132 -12.68 -4.74 2.28
CA ARG A 132 -12.60 -5.21 0.89
C ARG A 132 -11.39 -4.65 0.15
N ALA A 133 -11.02 -3.40 0.39
CA ALA A 133 -9.89 -2.77 -0.29
C ALA A 133 -8.56 -3.43 0.09
N SER A 134 -8.35 -3.68 1.40
CA SER A 134 -7.16 -4.41 1.88
C SER A 134 -7.16 -5.87 1.43
N ALA A 135 -8.33 -6.53 1.39
CA ALA A 135 -8.45 -7.90 0.89
C ALA A 135 -8.08 -7.99 -0.62
N ALA A 136 -8.55 -7.04 -1.44
CA ALA A 136 -8.21 -6.97 -2.87
C ALA A 136 -6.71 -6.73 -3.09
N ALA A 137 -6.12 -5.83 -2.32
CA ALA A 137 -4.68 -5.52 -2.38
C ALA A 137 -3.84 -6.75 -2.00
N LEU A 138 -4.20 -7.44 -0.92
CA LEU A 138 -3.50 -8.65 -0.48
C LEU A 138 -3.67 -9.80 -1.47
N PHE A 139 -4.85 -9.98 -2.02
CA PHE A 139 -5.12 -11.00 -3.05
C PHE A 139 -4.26 -10.78 -4.29
N LEU A 140 -4.20 -9.57 -4.84
CA LEU A 140 -3.38 -9.28 -6.03
C LEU A 140 -1.89 -9.46 -5.76
N ALA A 141 -1.40 -9.07 -4.58
CA ALA A 141 -0.01 -9.32 -4.19
C ALA A 141 0.29 -10.82 -4.06
N SER A 142 -0.62 -11.60 -3.44
CA SER A 142 -0.48 -13.06 -3.30
C SER A 142 -0.57 -13.79 -4.64
N LEU A 143 -1.44 -13.32 -5.54
CA LEU A 143 -1.55 -13.86 -6.90
C LEU A 143 -0.25 -13.62 -7.68
N CYS A 144 0.35 -12.43 -7.55
CA CYS A 144 1.66 -12.14 -8.08
C CYS A 144 2.70 -13.13 -7.52
N TRP A 145 2.72 -13.35 -6.20
CA TRP A 145 3.62 -14.30 -5.56
C TRP A 145 3.46 -15.73 -6.12
N LEU A 146 2.21 -16.20 -6.28
CA LEU A 146 1.91 -17.50 -6.90
C LEU A 146 2.43 -17.60 -8.34
N CYS A 147 2.28 -16.55 -9.15
CA CYS A 147 2.75 -16.54 -10.53
C CYS A 147 4.27 -16.76 -10.64
N PHE A 148 5.03 -16.26 -9.65
CA PHE A 148 6.48 -16.40 -9.61
C PHE A 148 6.94 -17.71 -8.95
N MET A 149 6.39 -18.08 -7.80
CA MET A 149 6.87 -19.18 -6.97
C MET A 149 6.32 -20.54 -7.40
N ARG A 150 5.04 -20.59 -7.78
CA ARG A 150 4.35 -21.83 -8.27
C ARG A 150 4.50 -23.02 -7.34
N ASP A 151 4.47 -22.79 -6.04
CA ASP A 151 4.61 -23.82 -5.01
C ASP A 151 3.38 -23.89 -4.09
N GLY A 152 3.35 -24.92 -3.20
CA GLY A 152 2.21 -25.14 -2.31
C GLY A 152 1.96 -23.99 -1.33
N TRP A 153 3.01 -23.29 -0.86
CA TRP A 153 2.89 -22.16 0.06
C TRP A 153 2.21 -20.97 -0.61
N SER A 154 2.67 -20.59 -1.80
CA SER A 154 2.09 -19.49 -2.57
C SER A 154 0.65 -19.79 -3.02
N LEU A 155 0.37 -21.06 -3.40
CA LEU A 155 -0.98 -21.49 -3.75
C LEU A 155 -1.94 -21.38 -2.55
N ALA A 156 -1.56 -21.96 -1.40
CA ALA A 156 -2.38 -21.92 -0.19
C ALA A 156 -2.65 -20.48 0.27
N THR A 157 -1.62 -19.64 0.28
CA THR A 157 -1.71 -18.24 0.66
C THR A 157 -2.62 -17.44 -0.27
N THR A 158 -2.51 -17.67 -1.58
CA THR A 158 -3.38 -17.02 -2.57
C THR A 158 -4.83 -17.48 -2.41
N PHE A 159 -5.05 -18.77 -2.14
CA PHE A 159 -6.39 -19.30 -1.88
C PHE A 159 -7.03 -18.64 -0.64
N VAL A 160 -6.30 -18.52 0.47
CA VAL A 160 -6.78 -17.88 1.69
C VAL A 160 -7.06 -16.38 1.45
N SER A 161 -6.21 -15.68 0.71
CA SER A 161 -6.41 -14.28 0.34
C SER A 161 -7.63 -14.09 -0.56
N ALA A 162 -7.88 -15.01 -1.51
CA ALA A 162 -9.08 -15.03 -2.34
C ALA A 162 -10.36 -15.28 -1.50
N ALA A 163 -10.30 -16.23 -0.56
CA ALA A 163 -11.40 -16.52 0.35
C ALA A 163 -11.72 -15.31 1.26
N ALA A 164 -10.68 -14.61 1.75
CA ALA A 164 -10.84 -13.36 2.51
C ALA A 164 -11.51 -12.27 1.66
N LEU A 165 -11.09 -12.09 0.41
CA LEU A 165 -11.71 -11.13 -0.51
C LEU A 165 -13.18 -11.49 -0.74
N LEU A 166 -13.49 -12.75 -1.04
CA LEU A 166 -14.87 -13.21 -1.22
C LEU A 166 -15.71 -12.97 0.04
N ARG A 167 -15.17 -13.28 1.22
CA ARG A 167 -15.83 -13.04 2.50
C ARG A 167 -16.17 -11.56 2.70
N THR A 168 -15.26 -10.64 2.36
CA THR A 168 -15.49 -9.19 2.44
C THR A 168 -16.49 -8.70 1.39
N MET A 169 -16.60 -9.36 0.23
CA MET A 169 -17.62 -9.04 -0.78
C MET A 169 -19.04 -9.45 -0.34
N LEU A 170 -19.17 -10.52 0.43
CA LEU A 170 -20.44 -11.01 0.94
C LEU A 170 -20.96 -10.20 2.14
N ASN A 171 -20.09 -9.43 2.80
CA ASN A 171 -20.48 -8.55 3.89
C ASN A 171 -20.62 -7.11 3.40
N ALA A 172 -21.72 -6.47 3.76
CA ALA A 172 -21.86 -5.05 3.50
C ALA A 172 -20.85 -4.25 4.32
N ASP A 173 -20.12 -3.36 3.67
CA ASP A 173 -19.36 -2.30 4.34
C ASP A 173 -20.35 -1.17 4.63
N THR A 174 -20.69 -0.98 5.90
CA THR A 174 -21.70 0.00 6.35
C THR A 174 -21.09 1.37 6.64
N LEU A 175 -19.77 1.53 6.45
CA LEU A 175 -19.08 2.79 6.76
C LEU A 175 -19.65 3.95 5.92
N PRO A 176 -19.97 5.08 6.56
CA PRO A 176 -20.34 6.27 5.84
C PRO A 176 -19.15 6.79 5.03
N ARG A 177 -19.43 7.29 3.84
CA ARG A 177 -18.42 7.88 2.96
C ARG A 177 -17.68 9.02 3.65
N VAL A 178 -16.35 8.97 3.64
CA VAL A 178 -15.50 10.03 4.17
C VAL A 178 -14.99 10.89 3.00
N ARG A 179 -15.44 12.16 2.98
CA ARG A 179 -15.02 13.14 1.97
C ARG A 179 -13.50 13.32 1.99
N PHE A 180 -12.89 13.51 0.82
CA PHE A 180 -11.43 13.63 0.59
C PHE A 180 -10.62 12.35 0.83
N VAL A 181 -11.23 11.28 1.30
CA VAL A 181 -10.59 9.97 1.49
C VAL A 181 -11.02 9.01 0.38
N GLU A 182 -12.33 8.97 0.15
CA GLU A 182 -13.02 8.04 -0.74
C GLU A 182 -13.58 8.76 -1.96
N ASN A 183 -13.74 8.02 -3.08
CA ASN A 183 -14.30 8.53 -4.33
C ASN A 183 -13.59 9.78 -4.87
N VAL A 184 -12.29 9.92 -4.60
CA VAL A 184 -11.49 11.10 -4.99
C VAL A 184 -11.58 11.38 -6.49
N ILE A 185 -11.56 10.32 -7.33
CA ILE A 185 -11.65 10.44 -8.79
C ILE A 185 -13.02 10.98 -9.21
N SER A 186 -14.11 10.45 -8.63
CA SER A 186 -15.47 10.90 -8.91
C SER A 186 -15.69 12.35 -8.46
N ASP A 187 -15.20 12.69 -7.25
CA ASP A 187 -15.30 14.06 -6.73
C ASP A 187 -14.51 15.07 -7.57
N ALA A 188 -13.33 14.67 -8.05
CA ALA A 188 -12.52 15.49 -8.93
C ALA A 188 -13.23 15.80 -10.26
N ALA A 189 -14.05 14.86 -10.78
CA ALA A 189 -14.81 15.08 -12.00
C ALA A 189 -15.85 16.21 -11.87
N PHE A 190 -16.39 16.43 -10.70
CA PHE A 190 -17.30 17.56 -10.44
C PHE A 190 -16.58 18.90 -10.31
N ILE A 191 -15.26 18.92 -10.11
CA ILE A 191 -14.47 20.16 -10.03
C ILE A 191 -13.97 20.52 -11.42
N HIS A 192 -13.16 19.65 -12.05
CA HIS A 192 -12.64 19.85 -13.39
C HIS A 192 -12.07 18.54 -13.99
N PRO A 193 -12.37 18.20 -15.25
CA PRO A 193 -11.87 16.99 -15.90
C PRO A 193 -10.34 16.86 -15.91
N SER A 194 -9.60 17.97 -15.98
CA SER A 194 -8.13 17.93 -15.97
C SER A 194 -7.56 17.40 -14.65
N ILE A 195 -8.27 17.60 -13.52
CA ILE A 195 -7.85 17.04 -12.22
C ILE A 195 -7.99 15.52 -12.26
N VAL A 196 -9.04 14.97 -12.86
CA VAL A 196 -9.20 13.52 -13.06
C VAL A 196 -8.04 12.96 -13.87
N VAL A 197 -7.72 13.60 -14.99
CA VAL A 197 -6.60 13.17 -15.85
C VAL A 197 -5.29 13.20 -15.07
N LEU A 198 -5.04 14.27 -14.30
CA LEU A 198 -3.85 14.41 -13.47
C LEU A 198 -3.76 13.29 -12.43
N LEU A 199 -4.85 13.00 -11.72
CA LEU A 199 -4.90 11.95 -10.71
C LEU A 199 -4.62 10.58 -11.32
N ILE A 200 -5.31 10.21 -12.40
CA ILE A 200 -5.11 8.92 -13.06
C ILE A 200 -3.69 8.81 -13.63
N ALA A 201 -3.20 9.82 -14.34
CA ALA A 201 -1.87 9.80 -14.93
C ALA A 201 -0.77 9.63 -13.86
N THR A 202 -0.87 10.35 -12.75
CA THR A 202 0.10 10.24 -11.66
C THR A 202 0.03 8.90 -10.94
N MET A 203 -1.16 8.29 -10.78
CA MET A 203 -1.28 6.93 -10.25
C MET A 203 -0.65 5.89 -11.18
N LEU A 204 -0.89 6.00 -12.48
CA LEU A 204 -0.25 5.12 -13.46
C LEU A 204 1.28 5.26 -13.45
N LEU A 205 1.81 6.47 -13.25
CA LEU A 205 3.25 6.69 -13.05
C LEU A 205 3.75 6.03 -11.76
N ALA A 206 3.03 6.18 -10.65
CA ALA A 206 3.43 5.58 -9.37
C ALA A 206 3.45 4.05 -9.41
N ILE A 207 2.56 3.41 -10.18
CA ILE A 207 2.55 1.97 -10.39
C ILE A 207 3.59 1.56 -11.44
N GLY A 208 3.62 2.23 -12.58
CA GLY A 208 4.38 1.82 -13.75
C GLY A 208 5.89 2.03 -13.64
N VAL A 209 6.33 3.12 -12.99
CA VAL A 209 7.76 3.44 -12.90
C VAL A 209 8.53 2.45 -12.02
N PRO A 210 8.09 2.08 -10.79
CA PRO A 210 8.75 1.05 -10.00
C PRO A 210 8.72 -0.32 -10.69
N LEU A 211 7.62 -0.65 -11.36
CA LEU A 211 7.48 -1.88 -12.15
C LEU A 211 8.51 -1.91 -13.28
N TYR A 212 8.60 -0.85 -14.08
CA TYR A 212 9.55 -0.74 -15.19
C TYR A 212 11.00 -0.79 -14.71
N ALA A 213 11.32 -0.06 -13.62
CA ALA A 213 12.65 -0.07 -13.04
C ALA A 213 13.06 -1.47 -12.54
N GLY A 214 12.13 -2.20 -11.92
CA GLY A 214 12.32 -3.59 -11.52
C GLY A 214 12.59 -4.49 -12.72
N LEU A 215 11.73 -4.45 -13.75
CA LEU A 215 11.83 -5.29 -14.95
C LEU A 215 13.15 -5.10 -15.71
N ARG A 216 13.68 -3.87 -15.75
CA ARG A 216 15.01 -3.62 -16.34
C ARG A 216 16.15 -4.34 -15.62
N SER A 217 15.98 -4.67 -14.35
CA SER A 217 16.95 -5.41 -13.55
C SER A 217 16.85 -6.94 -13.71
N GLY A 218 15.91 -7.40 -14.53
CA GLY A 218 15.58 -8.80 -14.75
C GLY A 218 14.38 -9.26 -13.92
N LEU A 219 13.63 -10.20 -14.48
CA LEU A 219 12.32 -10.63 -13.96
C LEU A 219 12.37 -11.10 -12.49
N ALA A 220 13.38 -11.87 -12.10
CA ALA A 220 13.53 -12.36 -10.73
C ALA A 220 13.75 -11.20 -9.73
N LYS A 221 14.55 -10.19 -10.10
CA LYS A 221 14.79 -9.01 -9.27
C LYS A 221 13.61 -8.03 -9.26
N ALA A 222 12.74 -8.12 -10.26
CA ALA A 222 11.52 -7.31 -10.36
C ALA A 222 10.40 -7.80 -9.43
N ALA A 223 10.42 -9.04 -8.99
CA ALA A 223 9.31 -9.67 -8.28
C ALA A 223 8.80 -8.88 -7.05
N PRO A 224 9.65 -8.33 -6.16
CA PRO A 224 9.17 -7.47 -5.07
C PRO A 224 8.47 -6.18 -5.55
N SER A 225 8.98 -5.56 -6.62
CA SER A 225 8.37 -4.35 -7.22
C SER A 225 7.04 -4.65 -7.88
N ILE A 226 6.91 -5.82 -8.50
CA ILE A 226 5.66 -6.28 -9.13
C ILE A 226 4.60 -6.56 -8.05
N ALA A 227 4.97 -7.22 -6.95
CA ALA A 227 4.05 -7.46 -5.84
C ALA A 227 3.62 -6.17 -5.13
N TRP A 228 4.54 -5.23 -4.94
CA TRP A 228 4.25 -3.90 -4.42
C TRP A 228 3.26 -3.15 -5.34
N ALA A 229 3.52 -3.15 -6.65
CA ALA A 229 2.65 -2.53 -7.65
C ALA A 229 1.28 -3.21 -7.72
N ALA A 230 1.23 -4.56 -7.60
CA ALA A 230 -0.02 -5.31 -7.54
C ALA A 230 -0.84 -4.95 -6.29
N CYS A 231 -0.19 -4.80 -5.13
CA CYS A 231 -0.82 -4.33 -3.90
C CYS A 231 -1.43 -2.93 -4.07
N LEU A 232 -0.67 -1.97 -4.63
CA LEU A 232 -1.17 -0.61 -4.90
C LEU A 232 -2.33 -0.62 -5.91
N THR A 233 -2.24 -1.45 -6.95
CA THR A 233 -3.30 -1.63 -7.94
C THR A 233 -4.57 -2.17 -7.29
N GLY A 234 -4.47 -3.12 -6.37
CA GLY A 234 -5.62 -3.68 -5.65
C GLY A 234 -6.39 -2.61 -4.85
N TYR A 235 -5.69 -1.78 -4.11
CA TYR A 235 -6.31 -0.64 -3.41
C TYR A 235 -6.93 0.37 -4.38
N PHE A 236 -6.22 0.68 -5.47
CA PHE A 236 -6.73 1.64 -6.45
C PHE A 236 -7.99 1.13 -7.15
N LEU A 237 -8.01 -0.12 -7.60
CA LEU A 237 -9.20 -0.74 -8.22
C LEU A 237 -10.37 -0.80 -7.23
N ALA A 238 -10.13 -1.14 -5.97
CA ALA A 238 -11.18 -1.12 -4.95
C ALA A 238 -11.77 0.29 -4.79
N SER A 239 -10.94 1.34 -4.79
CA SER A 239 -11.40 2.73 -4.68
C SER A 239 -12.21 3.22 -5.89
N LEU A 240 -12.07 2.58 -7.04
CA LEU A 240 -12.90 2.84 -8.24
C LEU A 240 -14.22 2.05 -8.20
N ALA A 241 -14.22 0.90 -7.52
CA ALA A 241 -15.38 0.00 -7.45
C ALA A 241 -16.37 0.35 -6.32
N GLY A 242 -15.98 1.21 -5.36
CA GLY A 242 -16.84 1.57 -4.23
C GLY A 242 -16.26 2.67 -3.34
N PRO A 243 -16.92 2.98 -2.22
CA PRO A 243 -16.48 4.00 -1.28
C PRO A 243 -15.31 3.49 -0.43
N TYR A 244 -14.16 3.32 -1.06
CA TYR A 244 -12.92 2.93 -0.40
C TYR A 244 -11.86 4.03 -0.52
N PRO A 245 -10.93 4.11 0.44
CA PRO A 245 -9.85 5.09 0.41
C PRO A 245 -9.07 5.01 -0.90
N THR A 246 -8.93 6.16 -1.59
CA THR A 246 -8.10 6.25 -2.80
C THR A 246 -6.64 6.40 -2.38
N PRO A 247 -5.80 5.36 -2.59
CA PRO A 247 -4.44 5.38 -2.06
C PRO A 247 -3.61 6.51 -2.66
N LEU A 248 -2.76 7.13 -1.87
CA LEU A 248 -1.84 8.22 -2.21
C LEU A 248 -2.50 9.56 -2.59
N MET A 249 -3.75 9.55 -3.08
CA MET A 249 -4.45 10.75 -3.59
C MET A 249 -5.42 11.36 -2.57
N GLY A 250 -6.09 10.51 -1.79
CA GLY A 250 -6.98 10.96 -0.73
C GLY A 250 -6.23 11.43 0.51
N TYR A 251 -6.97 12.02 1.45
CA TYR A 251 -6.42 12.27 2.78
C TYR A 251 -6.09 10.94 3.48
N GLY A 252 -4.81 10.75 3.79
CA GLY A 252 -4.37 9.56 4.51
C GLY A 252 -2.86 9.41 4.57
N VAL A 253 -2.32 9.52 5.77
CA VAL A 253 -0.88 9.32 6.06
C VAL A 253 -0.48 7.86 5.85
N SER A 254 -1.36 6.91 6.19
CA SER A 254 -1.08 5.46 6.14
C SER A 254 -0.67 4.95 4.76
N PRO A 255 -1.38 5.22 3.65
CA PRO A 255 -0.96 4.74 2.34
C PRO A 255 0.35 5.41 1.88
N ILE A 256 0.58 6.69 2.21
CA ILE A 256 1.82 7.38 1.83
C ILE A 256 3.03 6.73 2.51
N LEU A 257 2.97 6.49 3.82
CA LEU A 257 4.04 5.82 4.56
C LEU A 257 4.14 4.34 4.21
N GLY A 258 3.01 3.63 4.15
CA GLY A 258 2.96 2.19 3.88
C GLY A 258 3.53 1.80 2.53
N PHE A 259 3.29 2.59 1.49
CA PHE A 259 3.86 2.34 0.17
C PHE A 259 5.24 2.98 -0.02
N GLY A 260 5.49 4.15 0.56
CA GLY A 260 6.75 4.88 0.37
C GLY A 260 7.95 4.22 1.06
N LEU A 261 7.78 3.73 2.29
CA LEU A 261 8.89 3.12 3.04
C LEU A 261 9.38 1.81 2.39
N PRO A 262 8.51 0.84 2.01
CA PRO A 262 8.97 -0.36 1.29
C PRO A 262 9.63 -0.04 -0.05
N LEU A 263 9.15 0.98 -0.78
CA LEU A 263 9.76 1.41 -2.03
C LEU A 263 11.20 1.92 -1.80
N ALA A 264 11.43 2.68 -0.72
CA ALA A 264 12.77 3.12 -0.32
C ALA A 264 13.69 1.93 0.00
N MET A 265 13.14 0.85 0.58
CA MET A 265 13.89 -0.38 0.89
C MET A 265 14.26 -1.19 -0.35
N MET A 266 13.35 -1.33 -1.32
CA MET A 266 13.62 -2.04 -2.59
C MET A 266 14.75 -1.39 -3.38
N ARG A 267 14.84 -0.07 -3.35
CA ARG A 267 15.89 0.69 -4.00
C ARG A 267 17.30 0.28 -3.56
N GLN A 268 17.48 0.00 -2.28
CA GLN A 268 18.81 -0.25 -1.69
C GLN A 268 19.45 -1.55 -2.18
N GLU A 269 18.64 -2.52 -2.58
CA GLU A 269 19.16 -3.79 -3.11
C GLU A 269 19.71 -3.66 -4.53
N SER A 270 19.14 -2.78 -5.34
CA SER A 270 19.64 -2.51 -6.69
C SER A 270 21.00 -1.84 -6.73
N ASP A 271 21.41 -1.21 -5.63
CA ASP A 271 22.68 -0.47 -5.52
C ASP A 271 23.87 -1.35 -5.05
N LYS A 272 23.63 -2.60 -4.63
CA LYS A 272 24.72 -3.51 -4.23
C LYS A 272 25.36 -4.16 -5.46
N PRO A 273 26.69 -4.04 -5.65
CA PRO A 273 27.38 -4.79 -6.69
C PRO A 273 27.39 -6.27 -6.33
N GLY A 274 26.79 -7.09 -7.20
CA GLY A 274 26.96 -8.54 -7.28
C GLY A 274 26.70 -9.33 -6.01
N TRP A 275 25.50 -9.92 -5.88
CA TRP A 275 25.34 -11.10 -5.04
C TRP A 275 25.99 -12.27 -5.76
N GLU A 276 27.14 -12.69 -5.27
CA GLU A 276 27.65 -14.02 -5.56
C GLU A 276 26.65 -15.01 -4.95
N THR A 277 25.96 -15.74 -5.83
CA THR A 277 25.14 -16.90 -5.48
C THR A 277 26.07 -17.96 -4.89
N HIS A 278 25.96 -18.21 -3.59
CA HIS A 278 26.44 -19.45 -2.97
C HIS A 278 25.33 -20.49 -2.97
#